data_162a26471d2a9f1bc9c8872ae540d804
#
_entry.id   162a26471d2a9f1bc9c8872ae540d804
#
_cell.length_a   1.000
_cell.length_b   1.000
_cell.length_c   1.000
_cell.angle_alpha   90.00
_cell.angle_beta   90.00
_cell.angle_gamma   90.00
#
_symmetry.space_group_name_H-M   'P 1'
#
loop_
_entity.id
_entity.type
_entity.pdbx_description
1 polymer ?
#
loop_
_entity_poly.entity_id
_entity_poly.type
_entity_poly.pdbx_seq_one_letter_code
_entity_poly.pdbx_strand_id
1 'polypeptide(L)'
;MAKSGDTLEVQYVLATYSTHKVIQSSWTAQPFSFKLGAGQVIPGWDQGMVGMRVGGRRELIIPPALGYGANSPGAGIAKNDTLVFVVDLLKVTP
;
A
#
# COMPACT_ATOMS: atom_id res chain seq x y z
N MET A 1 -2.10 1.64 17.49
CA MET A 1 -1.38 0.72 16.61
C MET A 1 -2.37 0.05 15.68
N ALA A 2 -2.06 -0.02 14.39
CA ALA A 2 -2.97 -0.61 13.40
C ALA A 2 -3.07 -2.12 13.56
N LYS A 3 -4.29 -2.64 13.52
CA LYS A 3 -4.57 -4.08 13.61
C LYS A 3 -5.70 -4.43 12.65
N SER A 4 -5.83 -5.71 12.35
CA SER A 4 -6.90 -6.21 11.49
C SER A 4 -8.27 -5.78 12.04
N GLY A 5 -9.12 -5.29 11.16
CA GLY A 5 -10.44 -4.76 11.50
C GLY A 5 -10.49 -3.25 11.66
N ASP A 6 -9.36 -2.60 11.85
CA ASP A 6 -9.31 -1.14 11.94
C ASP A 6 -9.47 -0.49 10.55
N THR A 7 -10.05 0.70 10.52
CA THR A 7 -10.06 1.54 9.33
C THR A 7 -8.87 2.48 9.39
N LEU A 8 -8.04 2.42 8.35
CA LEU A 8 -6.83 3.25 8.25
C LEU A 8 -7.02 4.34 7.22
N GLU A 9 -6.47 5.51 7.51
CA GLU A 9 -6.36 6.61 6.55
C GLU A 9 -4.88 6.88 6.32
N VAL A 10 -4.45 6.78 5.06
CA VAL A 10 -3.03 6.82 4.70
C VAL A 10 -2.78 7.76 3.53
N GLN A 11 -1.55 8.29 3.46
CA GLN A 11 -0.96 8.81 2.24
C GLN A 11 0.09 7.82 1.77
N TYR A 12 0.23 7.66 0.46
CA TYR A 12 1.19 6.70 -0.07
C TYR A 12 1.79 7.13 -1.39
N VAL A 13 2.95 6.57 -1.68
CA VAL A 13 3.62 6.64 -2.98
C VAL A 13 3.91 5.22 -3.43
N LEU A 14 3.57 4.91 -4.67
CA LEU A 14 3.87 3.62 -5.31
C LEU A 14 4.90 3.80 -6.40
N ALA A 15 5.96 3.02 -6.32
CA ALA A 15 6.94 2.87 -7.39
C ALA A 15 7.06 1.39 -7.78
N THR A 16 7.46 1.12 -9.01
CA THR A 16 7.78 -0.24 -9.43
C THR A 16 9.28 -0.48 -9.28
N TYR A 17 9.63 -1.67 -8.83
CA TYR A 17 11.03 -2.04 -8.65
C TYR A 17 11.78 -2.10 -9.99
N SER A 18 11.12 -2.57 -11.05
CA SER A 18 11.74 -2.74 -12.36
C SER A 18 12.17 -1.41 -13.00
N THR A 19 11.41 -0.34 -12.78
CA THR A 19 11.69 0.96 -13.42
C THR A 19 12.20 2.02 -12.44
N HIS A 20 12.00 1.82 -11.14
CA HIS A 20 12.29 2.80 -10.08
C HIS A 20 11.54 4.13 -10.27
N LYS A 21 10.42 4.10 -11.00
CA LYS A 21 9.61 5.29 -11.25
C LYS A 21 8.39 5.29 -10.36
N VAL A 22 8.05 6.47 -9.86
CA VAL A 22 6.78 6.67 -9.15
C VAL A 22 5.65 6.55 -10.17
N ILE A 23 4.74 5.62 -9.88
CA ILE A 23 3.59 5.32 -10.74
C ILE A 23 2.34 6.01 -10.23
N GLN A 24 2.19 6.10 -8.91
CA GLN A 24 0.99 6.61 -8.28
C GLN A 24 1.34 7.25 -6.95
N SER A 25 0.62 8.32 -6.59
CA SER A 25 0.76 8.98 -5.30
C SER A 25 -0.59 9.50 -4.85
N SER A 26 -0.93 9.29 -3.59
CA SER A 26 -2.13 9.88 -3.00
C SER A 26 -1.93 11.33 -2.58
N TRP A 27 -0.68 11.80 -2.48
CA TRP A 27 -0.35 13.15 -2.03
C TRP A 27 -0.90 14.26 -2.93
N THR A 28 -1.18 13.93 -4.20
CA THR A 28 -1.74 14.88 -5.16
C THR A 28 -3.27 14.90 -5.15
N ALA A 29 -3.90 14.12 -4.29
CA ALA A 29 -5.34 13.98 -4.19
C ALA A 29 -5.74 13.95 -2.72
N GLN A 30 -6.57 12.98 -2.34
CA GLN A 30 -7.02 12.83 -0.96
C GLN A 30 -6.37 11.62 -0.32
N PRO A 31 -6.24 11.59 1.03
CA PRO A 31 -5.83 10.39 1.73
C PRO A 31 -6.72 9.21 1.37
N PHE A 32 -6.13 8.03 1.32
CA PHE A 32 -6.83 6.81 1.00
C PHE A 32 -7.26 6.11 2.29
N SER A 33 -8.54 5.72 2.36
CA SER A 33 -9.10 5.01 3.51
C SER A 33 -9.46 3.59 3.14
N PHE A 34 -9.15 2.64 4.00
CA PHE A 34 -9.51 1.24 3.80
C PHE A 34 -9.57 0.51 5.14
N LYS A 35 -10.27 -0.64 5.14
CA LYS A 35 -10.33 -1.51 6.32
C LYS A 35 -9.22 -2.54 6.23
N LEU A 36 -8.35 -2.55 7.23
CA LEU A 36 -7.19 -3.46 7.29
C LEU A 36 -7.65 -4.89 7.49
N GLY A 37 -7.12 -5.81 6.69
CA GLY A 37 -7.40 -7.24 6.81
C GLY A 37 -8.71 -7.68 6.16
N ALA A 38 -9.42 -6.80 5.47
CA ALA A 38 -10.72 -7.12 4.87
C ALA A 38 -10.63 -7.49 3.38
N GLY A 39 -9.43 -7.57 2.82
CA GLY A 39 -9.26 -7.87 1.39
C GLY A 39 -9.62 -6.71 0.46
N GLN A 40 -9.74 -5.50 0.97
CA GLN A 40 -10.04 -4.31 0.17
C GLN A 40 -8.83 -3.80 -0.59
N VAL A 41 -7.63 -4.20 -0.17
CA VAL A 41 -6.35 -3.82 -0.75
C VAL A 41 -5.54 -5.08 -1.04
N ILE A 42 -4.42 -4.92 -1.74
CA ILE A 42 -3.54 -6.07 -2.03
C ILE A 42 -3.04 -6.71 -0.73
N PRO A 43 -2.77 -8.02 -0.74
CA PRO A 43 -2.35 -8.73 0.49
C PRO A 43 -1.12 -8.13 1.16
N GLY A 44 -0.18 -7.58 0.39
CA GLY A 44 1.01 -6.94 0.95
C GLY A 44 0.69 -5.77 1.87
N TRP A 45 -0.40 -5.04 1.60
CA TRP A 45 -0.88 -3.97 2.47
C TRP A 45 -1.55 -4.54 3.72
N ASP A 46 -2.44 -5.53 3.55
CA ASP A 46 -3.14 -6.13 4.70
C ASP A 46 -2.16 -6.75 5.69
N GLN A 47 -1.04 -7.28 5.21
CA GLN A 47 -0.02 -7.88 6.06
C GLN A 47 1.02 -6.84 6.53
N GLY A 48 1.41 -5.94 5.65
CA GLY A 48 2.53 -5.04 5.89
C GLY A 48 2.21 -3.86 6.79
N MET A 49 0.95 -3.49 6.91
CA MET A 49 0.56 -2.33 7.71
C MET A 49 0.17 -2.67 9.14
N VAL A 50 0.06 -3.93 9.48
CA VAL A 50 -0.20 -4.34 10.86
C VAL A 50 0.94 -3.85 11.76
N GLY A 51 0.60 -3.21 12.86
CA GLY A 51 1.56 -2.69 13.81
C GLY A 51 2.06 -1.29 13.53
N MET A 52 1.60 -0.63 12.45
CA MET A 52 1.95 0.78 12.22
C MET A 52 1.30 1.67 13.28
N ARG A 53 1.98 2.76 13.60
CA ARG A 53 1.48 3.78 14.52
C ARG A 53 1.10 5.03 13.74
N VAL A 54 0.09 5.76 14.23
CA VAL A 54 -0.29 7.06 13.66
C VAL A 54 0.92 7.99 13.69
N GLY A 55 1.16 8.66 12.56
CA GLY A 55 2.35 9.50 12.36
C GLY A 55 3.57 8.75 11.88
N GLY A 56 3.49 7.40 11.79
CA GLY A 56 4.60 6.58 11.30
C GLY A 56 4.64 6.50 9.79
N ARG A 57 5.82 6.19 9.29
CA ARG A 57 6.07 5.93 7.86
C ARG A 57 6.69 4.56 7.73
N ARG A 58 6.21 3.79 6.75
CA ARG A 58 6.73 2.45 6.49
C ARG A 58 6.93 2.26 4.99
N GLU A 59 8.08 1.70 4.62
CA GLU A 59 8.32 1.24 3.26
C GLU A 59 7.92 -0.22 3.15
N LEU A 60 7.09 -0.53 2.16
CA LEU A 60 6.64 -1.90 1.88
C LEU A 60 7.19 -2.32 0.54
N ILE A 61 8.01 -3.35 0.53
CA ILE A 61 8.50 -3.99 -0.69
C ILE A 61 7.67 -5.25 -0.88
N ILE A 62 6.78 -5.22 -1.86
CA ILE A 62 5.73 -6.23 -2.03
C ILE A 62 6.04 -7.08 -3.24
N PRO A 63 6.36 -8.37 -3.05
CA PRO A 63 6.58 -9.26 -4.18
C PRO A 63 5.28 -9.49 -4.97
N PRO A 64 5.37 -9.94 -6.23
CA PRO A 64 4.17 -10.13 -7.07
C PRO A 64 3.07 -10.96 -6.43
N ALA A 65 3.41 -12.00 -5.70
CA ALA A 65 2.42 -12.88 -5.07
C ALA A 65 1.55 -12.16 -4.04
N LEU A 66 2.03 -11.07 -3.44
CA LEU A 66 1.29 -10.25 -2.47
C LEU A 66 0.81 -8.94 -3.05
N GLY A 67 1.05 -8.72 -4.33
CA GLY A 67 0.61 -7.55 -5.09
C GLY A 67 -0.35 -7.94 -6.21
N TYR A 68 -0.03 -7.55 -7.42
CA TYR A 68 -0.89 -7.82 -8.58
C TYR A 68 -0.55 -9.12 -9.30
N GLY A 69 0.52 -9.82 -8.92
CA GLY A 69 0.92 -11.07 -9.52
C GLY A 69 1.15 -10.95 -11.02
N ALA A 70 0.59 -11.90 -11.78
CA ALA A 70 0.66 -11.89 -13.24
C ALA A 70 -0.40 -10.99 -13.89
N ASN A 71 -1.29 -10.39 -13.10
CA ASN A 71 -2.38 -9.55 -13.60
C ASN A 71 -2.00 -8.09 -13.45
N SER A 72 -1.38 -7.52 -14.47
CA SER A 72 -1.03 -6.10 -14.46
C SER A 72 -2.30 -5.24 -14.45
N PRO A 73 -2.43 -4.27 -13.54
CA PRO A 73 -3.55 -3.32 -13.56
C PRO A 73 -3.38 -2.25 -14.63
N GLY A 74 -2.30 -2.28 -15.41
CA GLY A 74 -1.91 -1.20 -16.31
C GLY A 74 -1.14 -0.11 -15.58
N ALA A 75 -1.25 1.15 -16.03
CA ALA A 75 -0.67 2.32 -15.36
C ALA A 75 0.85 2.22 -15.11
N GLY A 76 1.57 1.54 -15.98
CA GLY A 76 3.03 1.42 -15.89
C GLY A 76 3.53 0.28 -14.99
N ILE A 77 2.62 -0.56 -14.48
CA ILE A 77 3.00 -1.73 -13.69
C ILE A 77 3.08 -2.95 -14.60
N ALA A 78 4.25 -3.55 -14.69
CA ALA A 78 4.45 -4.76 -15.49
C ALA A 78 3.88 -5.99 -14.79
N LYS A 79 3.68 -7.07 -15.54
CA LYS A 79 3.33 -8.37 -14.97
C LYS A 79 4.45 -8.84 -14.05
N ASN A 80 4.09 -9.44 -12.93
CA ASN A 80 5.04 -9.98 -11.95
C ASN A 80 6.07 -8.94 -11.46
N ASP A 81 5.67 -7.69 -11.37
CA ASP A 81 6.54 -6.64 -10.86
C ASP A 81 6.47 -6.56 -9.34
N THR A 82 7.61 -6.32 -8.72
CA THR A 82 7.69 -6.02 -7.30
C THR A 82 7.32 -4.56 -7.09
N LEU A 83 6.45 -4.31 -6.11
CA LEU A 83 5.94 -2.97 -5.82
C LEU A 83 6.66 -2.41 -4.59
N VAL A 84 6.99 -1.12 -4.65
CA VAL A 84 7.57 -0.40 -3.52
C VAL A 84 6.60 0.69 -3.12
N PHE A 85 6.05 0.58 -1.92
CA PHE A 85 5.18 1.61 -1.35
C PHE A 85 5.89 2.31 -0.20
N VAL A 86 5.74 3.62 -0.14
CA VAL A 86 6.04 4.39 1.07
C VAL A 86 4.70 4.88 1.60
N VAL A 87 4.36 4.48 2.82
CA VAL A 87 3.05 4.73 3.40
C VAL A 87 3.18 5.51 4.70
N ASP A 88 2.43 6.60 4.81
CA ASP A 88 2.29 7.38 6.04
C ASP A 88 0.91 7.12 6.62
N LEU A 89 0.86 6.68 7.88
CA LEU A 89 -0.40 6.44 8.57
C LEU A 89 -0.87 7.72 9.25
N LEU A 90 -2.04 8.21 8.84
CA LEU A 90 -2.59 9.47 9.32
C LEU A 90 -3.60 9.27 10.44
N LYS A 91 -4.41 8.20 10.37
CA LYS A 91 -5.51 7.98 11.31
C LYS A 91 -5.84 6.50 11.39
N VAL A 92 -6.19 6.07 12.59
CA VAL A 92 -6.72 4.71 12.85
C VAL A 92 -8.08 4.88 13.53
N THR A 93 -9.10 4.22 12.96
CA THR A 93 -10.45 4.16 13.54
C THR A 93 -10.78 2.70 13.81
N PRO A 94 -10.88 2.31 15.08
CA PRO A 94 -11.21 0.93 15.46
C PRO A 94 -12.58 0.48 14.98
#